data_a6007b06295c6bdcd020c09b8916bdec
#
_entry.id   a6007b06295c6bdcd020c09b8916bdec
#
_cell.length_a   1.000
_cell.length_b   1.000
_cell.length_c   1.000
_cell.angle_alpha   90.00
_cell.angle_beta   90.00
_cell.angle_gamma   90.00
#
_symmetry.space_group_name_H-M   'P 1'
#
loop_
_entity.id
_entity.type
_entity.pdbx_description
1 polymer ?
#
loop_
_entity_poly.entity_id
_entity_poly.type
_entity_poly.pdbx_seq_one_letter_code
_entity_poly.pdbx_strand_id
1 'polypeptide(L)'
;MFGSAVNNKGKTEKNKKVKEGPCLFPFTYKWESHDKCYSTKKGDICATSLDTKVPKRRTLKTYGYCKKPKITIKKSTLKILKKLKGKRITIKKIDKKKSKSIKAKPTIRVKMPKKIRIKRKKTTPKSQGLNKSLLGILGELEELMKLKGEPFRARAYHNASESIMLYQKPITDVKQLQGTPGIGKTIMEKFNEYVTTGKLKTLERAKGDPLYLFPKIYGIGPKKAKQLVAAGVLTLKELRARQDELLNKNQKTGLKYFEDIEKRIPRAEINEYSDILADVFSKLKHKGSKFEIVGSYRRGTTNSGDIDIILTNAQDDKSIFDKFIKALQERGIIIEILTKGKTKSMVIGQLPGQTPRRLDFMYASPTEYSFAILYFTGSKALNVVMRQRALELGYSMNEHGLYKMEGKKKGAKLDIVFPTEQSIFEFL
;
A
#
# COMPACT_ATOMS: atom_id res chain seq x y z
N MET A 1 -8.50 -9.60 14.68
CA MET A 1 -9.27 -10.71 15.32
C MET A 1 -8.73 -10.89 16.72
N PHE A 2 -9.54 -10.67 17.74
CA PHE A 2 -9.17 -10.97 19.12
C PHE A 2 -9.35 -12.48 19.34
N GLY A 3 -8.23 -13.22 19.35
CA GLY A 3 -8.23 -14.63 19.71
C GLY A 3 -8.34 -14.78 21.24
N SER A 4 -9.03 -15.81 21.72
CA SER A 4 -8.99 -16.20 23.12
C SER A 4 -8.12 -17.46 23.28
N ALA A 5 -7.34 -17.50 24.36
CA ALA A 5 -6.53 -18.64 24.74
C ALA A 5 -7.29 -19.55 25.70
N VAL A 6 -7.07 -20.85 25.61
CA VAL A 6 -7.64 -21.86 26.51
C VAL A 6 -6.54 -22.56 27.29
N ASN A 7 -6.88 -23.01 28.50
CA ASN A 7 -5.98 -23.78 29.34
C ASN A 7 -5.88 -25.24 28.83
N ASN A 8 -4.66 -25.75 28.77
CA ASN A 8 -4.42 -27.17 28.55
C ASN A 8 -3.87 -27.72 29.87
N LYS A 9 -4.78 -28.20 30.73
CA LYS A 9 -4.55 -28.55 32.16
C LYS A 9 -3.12 -28.99 32.46
N GLY A 10 -2.44 -28.20 33.33
CA GLY A 10 -1.20 -28.61 34.02
C GLY A 10 0.12 -28.55 33.22
N LYS A 11 0.18 -28.04 32.00
CA LYS A 11 1.42 -28.01 31.21
C LYS A 11 2.10 -26.65 31.25
N THR A 12 3.35 -26.64 31.67
CA THR A 12 4.26 -25.50 31.60
C THR A 12 5.19 -25.65 30.39
N GLU A 13 5.60 -24.56 29.78
CA GLU A 13 6.67 -24.57 28.79
C GLU A 13 7.78 -23.62 29.26
N LYS A 14 8.96 -24.19 29.57
CA LYS A 14 10.16 -23.49 30.06
C LYS A 14 9.83 -22.42 31.13
N ASN A 15 9.30 -22.83 32.26
CA ASN A 15 8.97 -21.99 33.42
C ASN A 15 7.90 -20.91 33.19
N LYS A 16 7.16 -20.96 32.09
CA LYS A 16 6.00 -20.07 31.87
C LYS A 16 4.71 -20.78 32.18
N LYS A 17 3.85 -20.17 33.00
CA LYS A 17 2.56 -20.74 33.42
C LYS A 17 1.53 -20.61 32.29
N VAL A 18 0.77 -21.68 32.04
CA VAL A 18 -0.40 -21.66 31.17
C VAL A 18 -1.55 -20.97 31.90
N LYS A 19 -2.18 -19.98 31.29
CA LYS A 19 -3.30 -19.25 31.84
C LYS A 19 -4.34 -18.97 30.75
N GLU A 20 -5.61 -19.15 31.08
CA GLU A 20 -6.70 -18.74 30.22
C GLU A 20 -6.85 -17.21 30.19
N GLY A 21 -7.31 -16.67 29.07
CA GLY A 21 -7.54 -15.25 28.92
C GLY A 21 -7.50 -14.80 27.46
N PRO A 22 -7.72 -13.51 27.21
CA PRO A 22 -7.57 -12.96 25.87
C PRO A 22 -6.12 -13.05 25.42
N CYS A 23 -5.90 -13.28 24.12
CA CYS A 23 -4.59 -13.22 23.53
C CYS A 23 -4.11 -11.77 23.41
N LEU A 24 -2.91 -11.50 23.91
CA LEU A 24 -2.28 -10.17 23.86
C LEU A 24 -1.22 -10.17 22.78
N PHE A 25 -1.39 -9.32 21.77
CA PHE A 25 -0.47 -9.12 20.67
C PHE A 25 -0.05 -7.65 20.55
N PRO A 26 1.14 -7.35 19.99
CA PRO A 26 2.24 -8.28 19.75
C PRO A 26 2.93 -8.70 21.07
N PHE A 27 3.59 -9.87 21.07
CA PHE A 27 4.41 -10.34 22.20
C PHE A 27 5.75 -10.89 21.70
N THR A 28 6.77 -10.85 22.57
CA THR A 28 8.10 -11.43 22.26
C THR A 28 8.24 -12.80 22.92
N TYR A 29 8.58 -13.81 22.12
CA TYR A 29 8.90 -15.16 22.57
C TYR A 29 10.09 -15.71 21.78
N LYS A 30 11.08 -16.29 22.47
CA LYS A 30 12.35 -16.76 21.86
C LYS A 30 13.07 -15.68 21.03
N TRP A 31 13.05 -14.43 21.52
CA TRP A 31 13.69 -13.25 20.90
C TRP A 31 13.00 -12.71 19.65
N GLU A 32 11.91 -13.30 19.20
CA GLU A 32 11.11 -12.87 18.07
C GLU A 32 9.81 -12.20 18.52
N SER A 33 9.35 -11.20 17.79
CA SER A 33 8.05 -10.55 18.01
C SER A 33 6.96 -11.26 17.22
N HIS A 34 5.84 -11.55 17.87
CA HIS A 34 4.72 -12.28 17.28
C HIS A 34 3.45 -11.44 17.38
N ASP A 35 2.81 -11.21 16.26
CA ASP A 35 1.52 -10.50 16.09
C ASP A 35 0.33 -11.46 15.98
N LYS A 36 0.60 -12.77 16.00
CA LYS A 36 -0.35 -13.87 15.91
C LYS A 36 0.10 -15.05 16.76
N CYS A 37 -0.72 -16.09 16.82
CA CYS A 37 -0.38 -17.30 17.55
C CYS A 37 0.93 -17.94 17.04
N TYR A 38 1.82 -18.25 17.96
CA TYR A 38 3.11 -18.90 17.67
C TYR A 38 2.96 -20.42 17.75
N SER A 39 3.37 -21.12 16.70
CA SER A 39 3.25 -22.59 16.63
C SER A 39 4.35 -23.29 17.44
N THR A 40 3.96 -24.18 18.33
CA THR A 40 4.85 -25.04 19.10
C THR A 40 4.55 -26.51 18.86
N LYS A 41 5.46 -27.41 19.29
CA LYS A 41 5.22 -28.87 19.25
C LYS A 41 3.99 -29.30 20.04
N LYS A 42 3.53 -28.49 21.01
CA LYS A 42 2.37 -28.77 21.88
C LYS A 42 1.08 -28.09 21.42
N GLY A 43 1.15 -27.19 20.44
CA GLY A 43 0.04 -26.43 19.89
C GLY A 43 0.37 -24.95 19.72
N ASP A 44 -0.52 -24.22 19.08
CA ASP A 44 -0.37 -22.79 18.86
C ASP A 44 -0.63 -22.02 20.16
N ILE A 45 0.27 -21.12 20.54
CA ILE A 45 0.21 -20.34 21.79
C ILE A 45 0.13 -18.85 21.51
N CYS A 46 -0.44 -18.09 22.45
CA CYS A 46 -0.36 -16.64 22.52
C CYS A 46 -0.09 -16.18 23.95
N ALA A 47 0.37 -14.95 24.14
CA ALA A 47 0.53 -14.38 25.48
C ALA A 47 -0.83 -14.08 26.11
N THR A 48 -0.98 -14.43 27.38
CA THR A 48 -2.14 -14.05 28.21
C THR A 48 -1.77 -13.03 29.30
N SER A 49 -0.49 -12.83 29.56
CA SER A 49 0.05 -11.65 30.22
C SER A 49 1.47 -11.37 29.73
N LEU A 50 1.88 -10.10 29.80
CA LEU A 50 3.17 -9.61 29.32
C LEU A 50 4.01 -9.10 30.48
N ASP A 51 5.34 -9.33 30.39
CA ASP A 51 6.30 -8.69 31.29
C ASP A 51 6.77 -7.39 30.65
N THR A 52 6.48 -6.28 31.34
CA THR A 52 6.82 -4.92 30.88
C THR A 52 8.01 -4.32 31.62
N LYS A 53 8.67 -5.08 32.51
CA LYS A 53 9.80 -4.61 33.30
C LYS A 53 11.05 -4.31 32.48
N VAL A 54 11.13 -4.89 31.26
CA VAL A 54 12.24 -4.58 30.32
C VAL A 54 11.77 -3.47 29.38
N PRO A 55 12.37 -2.28 29.40
CA PRO A 55 12.03 -1.21 28.47
C PRO A 55 12.12 -1.69 27.03
N LYS A 56 11.05 -1.46 26.24
CA LYS A 56 10.92 -1.79 24.80
C LYS A 56 10.66 -3.26 24.44
N ARG A 57 10.41 -4.20 25.37
CA ARG A 57 10.05 -5.57 25.03
C ARG A 57 8.82 -6.04 25.78
N ARG A 58 7.77 -6.39 25.05
CA ARG A 58 6.56 -7.03 25.59
C ARG A 58 6.78 -8.55 25.62
N THR A 59 7.57 -9.01 26.58
CA THR A 59 7.89 -10.43 26.72
C THR A 59 6.72 -11.23 27.27
N LEU A 60 6.52 -12.43 26.73
CA LEU A 60 5.51 -13.37 27.19
C LEU A 60 5.77 -13.75 28.65
N LYS A 61 4.86 -13.43 29.57
CA LYS A 61 4.90 -13.79 31.00
C LYS A 61 4.08 -15.05 31.26
N THR A 62 2.84 -15.07 30.80
CA THR A 62 2.01 -16.27 30.77
C THR A 62 1.49 -16.48 29.35
N TYR A 63 1.16 -17.73 29.02
CA TYR A 63 0.60 -18.05 27.71
C TYR A 63 -0.64 -18.93 27.83
N GLY A 64 -1.42 -19.00 26.76
CA GLY A 64 -2.52 -19.94 26.60
C GLY A 64 -2.50 -20.51 25.17
N TYR A 65 -3.24 -21.59 24.99
CA TYR A 65 -3.37 -22.20 23.66
C TYR A 65 -4.46 -21.51 22.87
N CYS A 66 -4.16 -21.14 21.62
CA CYS A 66 -5.11 -20.48 20.73
C CYS A 66 -6.28 -21.42 20.40
N LYS A 67 -7.51 -20.94 20.52
CA LYS A 67 -8.69 -21.69 20.06
C LYS A 67 -8.63 -21.84 18.55
N LYS A 68 -8.71 -23.07 18.04
CA LYS A 68 -8.95 -23.29 16.61
C LYS A 68 -10.34 -22.75 16.27
N PRO A 69 -10.52 -21.97 15.19
CA PRO A 69 -11.83 -21.51 14.78
C PRO A 69 -12.74 -22.72 14.56
N LYS A 70 -13.89 -22.75 15.21
CA LYS A 70 -14.94 -23.73 14.90
C LYS A 70 -15.47 -23.41 13.52
N ILE A 71 -15.15 -24.24 12.53
CA ILE A 71 -15.72 -24.12 11.19
C ILE A 71 -17.17 -24.57 11.30
N THR A 72 -18.10 -23.60 11.41
CA THR A 72 -19.54 -23.87 11.36
C THR A 72 -19.93 -23.99 9.90
N ILE A 73 -20.03 -25.23 9.41
CA ILE A 73 -20.51 -25.50 8.05
C ILE A 73 -22.02 -25.23 8.04
N LYS A 74 -22.47 -24.24 7.27
CA LYS A 74 -23.91 -23.94 7.11
C LYS A 74 -24.66 -25.17 6.60
N LYS A 75 -25.88 -25.41 7.11
CA LYS A 75 -26.73 -26.56 6.76
C LYS A 75 -26.91 -26.76 5.23
N SER A 76 -26.82 -25.70 4.44
CA SER A 76 -26.84 -25.76 2.96
C SER A 76 -25.64 -26.50 2.36
N THR A 77 -24.44 -26.34 2.94
CA THR A 77 -23.21 -27.01 2.47
C THR A 77 -23.22 -28.49 2.84
N LEU A 78 -23.87 -28.85 3.96
CA LEU A 78 -24.05 -30.24 4.38
C LEU A 78 -24.96 -31.03 3.42
N LYS A 79 -25.98 -30.37 2.80
CA LYS A 79 -26.87 -30.99 1.77
C LYS A 79 -26.08 -31.30 0.49
N ILE A 80 -25.14 -30.48 0.10
CA ILE A 80 -24.30 -30.71 -1.10
C ILE A 80 -23.31 -31.85 -0.83
N LEU A 81 -22.72 -31.92 0.35
CA LEU A 81 -21.82 -33.01 0.74
C LEU A 81 -22.54 -34.35 0.88
N LYS A 82 -23.80 -34.37 1.31
CA LYS A 82 -24.63 -35.61 1.36
C LYS A 82 -25.03 -36.11 -0.04
N LYS A 83 -25.15 -35.26 -1.05
CA LYS A 83 -25.40 -35.66 -2.45
C LYS A 83 -24.15 -36.26 -3.15
N LEU A 84 -22.96 -36.08 -2.59
CA LEU A 84 -21.70 -36.63 -3.08
C LEU A 84 -21.32 -37.97 -2.43
N LYS A 85 -22.15 -38.52 -1.52
CA LYS A 85 -21.96 -39.82 -0.87
C LYS A 85 -22.28 -40.99 -1.80
N GLY A 86 -21.60 -41.11 -2.94
CA GLY A 86 -21.67 -42.27 -3.84
C GLY A 86 -20.30 -42.83 -4.24
N LYS A 87 -19.21 -42.25 -3.76
CA LYS A 87 -17.86 -42.83 -4.00
C LYS A 87 -17.05 -42.78 -2.73
N ARG A 88 -16.71 -43.97 -2.20
CA ARG A 88 -15.83 -44.16 -1.04
C ARG A 88 -14.46 -43.53 -1.29
N ILE A 89 -14.13 -42.49 -0.52
CA ILE A 89 -12.75 -42.03 -0.36
C ILE A 89 -12.30 -42.51 1.02
N THR A 90 -11.47 -43.55 1.07
CA THR A 90 -10.87 -44.08 2.28
C THR A 90 -9.64 -43.24 2.59
N ILE A 91 -9.74 -42.37 3.60
CA ILE A 91 -8.55 -41.69 4.15
C ILE A 91 -7.90 -42.64 5.14
N LYS A 92 -6.82 -43.27 4.75
CA LYS A 92 -5.94 -44.02 5.68
C LYS A 92 -5.20 -43.04 6.57
N LYS A 93 -5.31 -43.25 7.89
CA LYS A 93 -4.43 -42.60 8.89
C LYS A 93 -3.01 -43.03 8.62
N ILE A 94 -2.12 -42.05 8.43
CA ILE A 94 -0.68 -42.31 8.37
C ILE A 94 -0.14 -42.22 9.79
N ASP A 95 0.12 -43.37 10.39
CA ASP A 95 0.94 -43.50 11.60
C ASP A 95 2.41 -43.34 11.23
N LYS A 96 3.06 -42.39 11.89
CA LYS A 96 4.52 -42.20 11.78
C LYS A 96 5.24 -43.26 12.55
N LYS A 97 5.84 -44.25 11.87
CA LYS A 97 7.07 -44.90 12.34
C LYS A 97 7.84 -45.54 11.17
N LYS A 98 9.16 -45.29 11.22
CA LYS A 98 10.30 -45.94 10.56
C LYS A 98 10.64 -45.58 9.11
N SER A 99 11.72 -44.85 9.02
CA SER A 99 12.63 -44.76 7.88
C SER A 99 13.25 -46.10 7.52
N LYS A 100 13.18 -46.51 6.26
CA LYS A 100 14.24 -47.28 5.58
C LYS A 100 14.11 -47.09 4.06
N SER A 101 15.26 -46.89 3.45
CA SER A 101 15.52 -46.69 2.03
C SER A 101 14.98 -47.82 1.16
N ILE A 102 14.29 -47.51 0.03
CA ILE A 102 14.13 -48.45 -1.09
C ILE A 102 14.18 -47.69 -2.42
N LYS A 103 14.95 -48.28 -3.33
CA LYS A 103 15.31 -47.85 -4.68
C LYS A 103 14.13 -47.74 -5.64
N ALA A 104 14.39 -47.02 -6.72
CA ALA A 104 13.50 -46.61 -7.80
C ALA A 104 12.79 -47.72 -8.60
N LYS A 105 11.62 -47.31 -9.17
CA LYS A 105 10.86 -47.76 -10.36
C LYS A 105 9.71 -48.77 -10.14
N PRO A 106 8.61 -48.70 -10.91
CA PRO A 106 8.43 -48.18 -12.24
C PRO A 106 7.25 -47.17 -12.41
N THR A 107 7.30 -46.44 -13.52
CA THR A 107 6.36 -45.48 -14.04
C THR A 107 5.02 -46.14 -14.41
N ILE A 108 3.93 -45.75 -13.75
CA ILE A 108 2.56 -46.08 -14.18
C ILE A 108 2.02 -44.92 -15.05
N ARG A 109 1.85 -45.20 -16.34
CA ARG A 109 1.17 -44.28 -17.29
C ARG A 109 -0.33 -44.30 -17.00
N VAL A 110 -0.84 -43.27 -16.32
CA VAL A 110 -2.28 -43.09 -16.16
C VAL A 110 -2.81 -42.37 -17.42
N LYS A 111 -3.70 -43.04 -18.18
CA LYS A 111 -4.44 -42.43 -19.28
C LYS A 111 -5.39 -41.35 -18.71
N MET A 112 -5.16 -40.09 -19.09
CA MET A 112 -6.06 -38.99 -18.75
C MET A 112 -7.40 -39.14 -19.49
N PRO A 113 -8.55 -38.96 -18.83
CA PRO A 113 -9.84 -38.92 -19.50
C PRO A 113 -9.98 -37.62 -20.31
N LYS A 114 -10.63 -37.73 -21.47
CA LYS A 114 -10.88 -36.65 -22.44
C LYS A 114 -11.49 -35.42 -21.78
N LYS A 115 -10.93 -34.25 -22.12
CA LYS A 115 -11.35 -32.91 -21.65
C LYS A 115 -12.84 -32.72 -21.76
N ILE A 116 -13.56 -32.67 -20.64
CA ILE A 116 -14.92 -32.13 -20.56
C ILE A 116 -14.79 -30.61 -20.74
N ARG A 117 -15.29 -30.15 -21.91
CA ARG A 117 -15.34 -28.72 -22.24
C ARG A 117 -16.47 -28.07 -21.45
N ILE A 118 -16.20 -27.71 -20.18
CA ILE A 118 -17.13 -26.90 -19.39
C ILE A 118 -17.16 -25.51 -20.05
N LYS A 119 -18.26 -25.18 -20.71
CA LYS A 119 -18.55 -23.79 -21.10
C LYS A 119 -18.59 -22.96 -19.83
N ARG A 120 -17.47 -22.28 -19.50
CA ARG A 120 -17.45 -21.25 -18.47
C ARG A 120 -18.39 -20.15 -18.93
N LYS A 121 -19.62 -20.12 -18.42
CA LYS A 121 -20.37 -18.87 -18.33
C LYS A 121 -19.45 -17.89 -17.63
N LYS A 122 -19.14 -16.76 -18.28
CA LYS A 122 -18.49 -15.63 -17.64
C LYS A 122 -19.42 -15.16 -16.52
N THR A 123 -19.26 -15.72 -15.33
CA THR A 123 -19.80 -15.14 -14.11
C THR A 123 -18.90 -13.94 -13.81
N THR A 124 -19.35 -12.75 -14.12
CA THR A 124 -18.88 -11.52 -13.50
C THR A 124 -18.81 -11.75 -11.99
N PRO A 125 -17.73 -11.39 -11.31
CA PRO A 125 -17.66 -11.54 -9.86
C PRO A 125 -18.72 -10.64 -9.23
N LYS A 126 -19.86 -11.22 -8.85
CA LYS A 126 -20.85 -10.56 -8.00
C LYS A 126 -20.28 -10.48 -6.60
N SER A 127 -19.60 -9.37 -6.26
CA SER A 127 -19.47 -8.79 -4.91
C SER A 127 -18.37 -7.73 -4.72
N GLN A 128 -17.58 -7.39 -5.71
CA GLN A 128 -16.76 -6.18 -5.60
C GLN A 128 -17.50 -5.04 -6.28
N GLY A 129 -17.96 -4.05 -5.48
CA GLY A 129 -18.63 -2.87 -6.02
C GLY A 129 -17.75 -2.15 -7.06
N LEU A 130 -18.38 -1.43 -7.98
CA LEU A 130 -17.71 -0.68 -9.05
C LEU A 130 -16.78 0.44 -8.55
N ASN A 131 -16.85 0.80 -7.26
CA ASN A 131 -16.10 1.91 -6.65
C ASN A 131 -14.63 1.93 -7.09
N LYS A 132 -13.92 0.80 -6.93
CA LYS A 132 -12.48 0.73 -7.27
C LYS A 132 -12.22 0.97 -8.75
N SER A 133 -13.02 0.37 -9.61
CA SER A 133 -12.87 0.51 -11.07
C SER A 133 -13.19 1.92 -11.55
N LEU A 134 -14.28 2.53 -11.03
CA LEU A 134 -14.67 3.88 -11.37
C LEU A 134 -13.65 4.91 -10.88
N LEU A 135 -13.09 4.72 -9.66
CA LEU A 135 -12.00 5.55 -9.15
C LEU A 135 -10.73 5.41 -10.00
N GLY A 136 -10.44 4.20 -10.48
CA GLY A 136 -9.31 3.97 -11.39
C GLY A 136 -9.42 4.77 -12.67
N ILE A 137 -10.54 4.66 -13.39
CA ILE A 137 -10.72 5.38 -14.66
C ILE A 137 -10.80 6.91 -14.49
N LEU A 138 -11.38 7.39 -13.37
CA LEU A 138 -11.38 8.83 -13.07
C LEU A 138 -9.96 9.34 -12.79
N GLY A 139 -9.14 8.56 -12.09
CA GLY A 139 -7.73 8.88 -11.87
C GLY A 139 -6.94 8.98 -13.17
N GLU A 140 -7.10 8.01 -14.08
CA GLU A 140 -6.47 8.04 -15.40
C GLU A 140 -6.96 9.21 -16.26
N LEU A 141 -8.26 9.57 -16.20
CA LEU A 141 -8.81 10.72 -16.90
C LEU A 141 -8.33 12.06 -16.30
N GLU A 142 -8.23 12.15 -14.98
CA GLU A 142 -7.66 13.31 -14.28
C GLU A 142 -6.21 13.52 -14.70
N GLU A 143 -5.41 12.47 -14.70
CA GLU A 143 -4.01 12.51 -15.14
C GLU A 143 -3.90 12.93 -16.60
N LEU A 144 -4.65 12.28 -17.49
CA LEU A 144 -4.69 12.64 -18.92
C LEU A 144 -4.98 14.11 -19.14
N MET A 145 -5.95 14.70 -18.40
CA MET A 145 -6.29 16.12 -18.54
C MET A 145 -5.19 17.02 -17.98
N LYS A 146 -4.53 16.64 -16.89
CA LYS A 146 -3.36 17.38 -16.36
C LYS A 146 -2.22 17.39 -17.39
N LEU A 147 -1.92 16.25 -17.99
CA LEU A 147 -0.88 16.12 -18.99
C LEU A 147 -1.19 16.91 -20.28
N LYS A 148 -2.46 17.00 -20.66
CA LYS A 148 -2.91 17.85 -21.78
C LYS A 148 -2.93 19.35 -21.45
N GLY A 149 -2.73 19.72 -20.19
CA GLY A 149 -2.82 21.12 -19.74
C GLY A 149 -4.25 21.61 -19.64
N GLU A 150 -5.21 20.74 -19.33
CA GLU A 150 -6.63 21.04 -19.16
C GLU A 150 -7.05 21.00 -17.66
N PRO A 151 -6.64 21.97 -16.82
CA PRO A 151 -6.78 21.90 -15.37
C PRO A 151 -8.23 21.88 -14.90
N PHE A 152 -9.15 22.54 -15.62
CA PHE A 152 -10.57 22.54 -15.26
C PHE A 152 -11.22 21.17 -15.45
N ARG A 153 -10.89 20.49 -16.54
CA ARG A 153 -11.35 19.11 -16.78
C ARG A 153 -10.72 18.13 -15.79
N ALA A 154 -9.42 18.29 -15.50
CA ALA A 154 -8.74 17.49 -14.48
C ALA A 154 -9.43 17.64 -13.12
N ARG A 155 -9.78 18.88 -12.72
CA ARG A 155 -10.53 19.16 -11.49
C ARG A 155 -11.91 18.51 -11.49
N ALA A 156 -12.63 18.52 -12.61
CA ALA A 156 -13.93 17.88 -12.70
C ALA A 156 -13.84 16.37 -12.43
N TYR A 157 -12.86 15.64 -12.99
CA TYR A 157 -12.62 14.24 -12.70
C TYR A 157 -12.15 13.99 -11.26
N HIS A 158 -11.34 14.89 -10.73
CA HIS A 158 -10.93 14.89 -9.32
C HIS A 158 -12.14 14.98 -8.39
N ASN A 159 -13.02 15.97 -8.58
CA ASN A 159 -14.23 16.16 -7.77
C ASN A 159 -15.17 14.95 -7.86
N ALA A 160 -15.33 14.37 -9.06
CA ALA A 160 -16.10 13.14 -9.22
C ALA A 160 -15.48 11.95 -8.44
N SER A 161 -14.15 11.85 -8.42
CA SER A 161 -13.46 10.86 -7.61
C SER A 161 -13.72 11.06 -6.12
N GLU A 162 -13.66 12.28 -5.62
CA GLU A 162 -13.97 12.59 -4.22
C GLU A 162 -15.42 12.22 -3.87
N SER A 163 -16.38 12.55 -4.73
CA SER A 163 -17.79 12.17 -4.54
C SER A 163 -17.99 10.66 -4.44
N ILE A 164 -17.28 9.88 -5.26
CA ILE A 164 -17.30 8.40 -5.16
C ILE A 164 -16.65 7.90 -3.86
N MET A 165 -15.55 8.54 -3.41
CA MET A 165 -14.88 8.18 -2.16
C MET A 165 -15.76 8.45 -0.94
N LEU A 166 -16.55 9.51 -0.98
CA LEU A 166 -17.53 9.86 0.07
C LEU A 166 -18.84 9.05 0.00
N TYR A 167 -19.07 8.30 -1.09
CA TYR A 167 -20.29 7.52 -1.27
C TYR A 167 -20.30 6.30 -0.33
N GLN A 168 -21.23 6.32 0.63
CA GLN A 168 -21.22 5.39 1.79
C GLN A 168 -21.60 3.94 1.43
N LYS A 169 -22.24 3.71 0.29
CA LYS A 169 -22.73 2.39 -0.12
C LYS A 169 -21.87 1.80 -1.25
N PRO A 170 -21.77 0.47 -1.36
CA PRO A 170 -21.15 -0.14 -2.54
C PRO A 170 -21.91 0.27 -3.81
N ILE A 171 -21.20 0.76 -4.82
CA ILE A 171 -21.78 1.08 -6.13
C ILE A 171 -21.87 -0.21 -6.93
N THR A 172 -23.07 -0.69 -7.15
CA THR A 172 -23.36 -1.92 -7.95
C THR A 172 -23.89 -1.58 -9.33
N ASP A 173 -24.48 -0.39 -9.50
CA ASP A 173 -24.95 0.17 -10.76
C ASP A 173 -24.57 1.64 -10.82
N VAL A 174 -24.05 2.09 -11.96
CA VAL A 174 -23.67 3.50 -12.18
C VAL A 174 -24.84 4.47 -12.05
N LYS A 175 -26.07 4.03 -12.26
CA LYS A 175 -27.28 4.83 -12.07
C LYS A 175 -27.43 5.37 -10.64
N GLN A 176 -26.85 4.66 -9.65
CA GLN A 176 -26.84 5.11 -8.26
C GLN A 176 -26.10 6.44 -8.06
N LEU A 177 -25.26 6.82 -9.03
CA LEU A 177 -24.48 8.05 -9.01
C LEU A 177 -25.18 9.24 -9.70
N GLN A 178 -26.36 9.01 -10.26
CA GLN A 178 -27.12 10.06 -10.92
C GLN A 178 -27.53 11.14 -9.89
N GLY A 179 -27.26 12.40 -10.21
CA GLY A 179 -27.53 13.53 -9.30
C GLY A 179 -26.46 13.72 -8.21
N THR A 180 -25.42 12.85 -8.13
CA THR A 180 -24.32 13.06 -7.20
C THR A 180 -23.50 14.29 -7.59
N PRO A 181 -23.20 15.19 -6.64
CA PRO A 181 -22.37 16.38 -6.92
C PRO A 181 -21.06 16.01 -7.63
N GLY A 182 -20.67 16.76 -8.64
CA GLY A 182 -19.46 16.48 -9.43
C GLY A 182 -19.60 15.38 -10.48
N ILE A 183 -20.71 14.65 -10.54
CA ILE A 183 -20.96 13.59 -11.52
C ILE A 183 -22.05 14.03 -12.50
N GLY A 184 -21.64 14.79 -13.52
CA GLY A 184 -22.53 15.26 -14.58
C GLY A 184 -22.69 14.26 -15.74
N LYS A 185 -23.48 14.65 -16.75
CA LYS A 185 -23.82 13.82 -17.94
C LYS A 185 -22.58 13.18 -18.59
N THR A 186 -21.55 13.97 -18.88
CA THR A 186 -20.33 13.47 -19.54
C THR A 186 -19.60 12.39 -18.74
N ILE A 187 -19.58 12.49 -17.40
CA ILE A 187 -18.96 11.50 -16.52
C ILE A 187 -19.83 10.24 -16.50
N MET A 188 -21.15 10.39 -16.42
CA MET A 188 -22.09 9.27 -16.50
C MET A 188 -21.97 8.49 -17.82
N GLU A 189 -21.82 9.19 -18.95
CA GLU A 189 -21.59 8.58 -20.27
C GLU A 189 -20.29 7.72 -20.26
N LYS A 190 -19.20 8.23 -19.66
CA LYS A 190 -17.95 7.50 -19.52
C LYS A 190 -18.08 6.27 -18.58
N PHE A 191 -18.83 6.37 -17.51
CA PHE A 191 -19.12 5.25 -16.63
C PHE A 191 -19.91 4.17 -17.35
N ASN A 192 -20.94 4.55 -18.11
CA ASN A 192 -21.72 3.62 -18.92
C ASN A 192 -20.86 2.96 -20.01
N GLU A 193 -20.03 3.73 -20.71
CA GLU A 193 -19.07 3.19 -21.68
C GLU A 193 -18.16 2.14 -21.03
N TYR A 194 -17.56 2.48 -19.87
CA TYR A 194 -16.66 1.58 -19.17
C TYR A 194 -17.35 0.30 -18.67
N VAL A 195 -18.52 0.40 -18.05
CA VAL A 195 -19.26 -0.76 -17.54
C VAL A 195 -19.71 -1.69 -18.69
N THR A 196 -20.05 -1.10 -19.85
CA THR A 196 -20.50 -1.87 -21.02
C THR A 196 -19.33 -2.52 -21.76
N THR A 197 -18.21 -1.80 -21.93
CA THR A 197 -17.12 -2.24 -22.82
C THR A 197 -15.87 -2.72 -22.07
N GLY A 198 -15.74 -2.42 -20.78
CA GLY A 198 -14.55 -2.64 -19.97
C GLY A 198 -13.40 -1.66 -20.26
N LYS A 199 -13.60 -0.67 -21.14
CA LYS A 199 -12.59 0.27 -21.60
C LYS A 199 -13.19 1.66 -21.84
N LEU A 200 -12.33 2.67 -21.92
CA LEU A 200 -12.70 4.02 -22.35
C LEU A 200 -11.95 4.38 -23.63
N LYS A 201 -12.66 4.65 -24.70
CA LYS A 201 -12.07 5.09 -25.99
C LYS A 201 -11.13 6.27 -25.83
N THR A 202 -11.47 7.19 -24.94
CA THR A 202 -10.64 8.37 -24.62
C THR A 202 -9.27 7.99 -24.08
N LEU A 203 -9.20 6.99 -23.17
CA LEU A 203 -7.95 6.52 -22.58
C LEU A 203 -7.17 5.63 -23.56
N GLU A 204 -7.85 4.77 -24.31
CA GLU A 204 -7.20 3.93 -25.31
C GLU A 204 -6.50 4.76 -26.39
N ARG A 205 -7.15 5.84 -26.88
CA ARG A 205 -6.54 6.78 -27.82
C ARG A 205 -5.33 7.51 -27.24
N ALA A 206 -5.37 7.80 -25.93
CA ALA A 206 -4.28 8.53 -25.28
C ALA A 206 -3.00 7.69 -25.12
N LYS A 207 -3.10 6.36 -25.05
CA LYS A 207 -1.95 5.47 -24.84
C LYS A 207 -0.86 5.61 -25.89
N GLY A 208 -1.23 5.99 -27.15
CA GLY A 208 -0.31 6.23 -28.25
C GLY A 208 0.08 7.70 -28.46
N ASP A 209 -0.45 8.61 -27.65
CA ASP A 209 -0.24 10.06 -27.79
C ASP A 209 1.06 10.47 -27.09
N PRO A 210 2.08 11.02 -27.78
CA PRO A 210 3.30 11.50 -27.15
C PRO A 210 3.05 12.60 -26.11
N LEU A 211 1.97 13.39 -26.25
CA LEU A 211 1.56 14.37 -25.24
C LEU A 211 1.03 13.73 -23.95
N TYR A 212 0.70 12.42 -23.98
CA TYR A 212 0.37 11.64 -22.79
C TYR A 212 1.58 10.88 -22.26
N LEU A 213 2.47 10.41 -23.12
CA LEU A 213 3.63 9.61 -22.76
C LEU A 213 4.77 10.45 -22.17
N PHE A 214 5.18 11.52 -22.87
CA PHE A 214 6.36 12.31 -22.46
C PHE A 214 6.21 12.96 -21.08
N PRO A 215 5.04 13.51 -20.68
CA PRO A 215 4.91 14.08 -19.33
C PRO A 215 4.99 13.06 -18.17
N LYS A 216 4.95 11.75 -18.45
CA LYS A 216 5.23 10.71 -17.45
C LYS A 216 6.71 10.58 -17.11
N ILE A 217 7.58 11.06 -18.04
CA ILE A 217 9.02 11.10 -17.80
C ILE A 217 9.31 12.20 -16.78
N TYR A 218 10.00 11.85 -15.71
CA TYR A 218 10.38 12.81 -14.69
C TYR A 218 11.09 14.02 -15.27
N GLY A 219 10.67 15.22 -14.85
CA GLY A 219 11.21 16.49 -15.33
C GLY A 219 10.63 17.00 -16.67
N ILE A 220 9.79 16.21 -17.36
CA ILE A 220 9.09 16.63 -18.56
C ILE A 220 7.64 16.96 -18.23
N GLY A 221 7.31 18.25 -18.11
CA GLY A 221 5.94 18.70 -17.93
C GLY A 221 5.19 18.88 -19.26
N PRO A 222 3.86 19.20 -19.19
CA PRO A 222 3.04 19.38 -20.41
C PRO A 222 3.59 20.42 -21.39
N LYS A 223 4.19 21.52 -20.90
CA LYS A 223 4.82 22.53 -21.76
C LYS A 223 5.99 21.97 -22.53
N LYS A 224 6.89 21.22 -21.86
CA LYS A 224 8.04 20.61 -22.53
C LYS A 224 7.63 19.52 -23.49
N ALA A 225 6.63 18.70 -23.15
CA ALA A 225 6.08 17.67 -24.05
C ALA A 225 5.56 18.30 -25.36
N LYS A 226 4.82 19.41 -25.27
CA LYS A 226 4.37 20.16 -26.48
C LYS A 226 5.54 20.66 -27.32
N GLN A 227 6.62 21.16 -26.69
CA GLN A 227 7.82 21.58 -27.41
C GLN A 227 8.50 20.41 -28.11
N LEU A 228 8.60 19.24 -27.48
CA LEU A 228 9.19 18.04 -28.07
C LEU A 228 8.40 17.57 -29.31
N VAL A 229 7.06 17.52 -29.18
CA VAL A 229 6.18 17.17 -30.31
C VAL A 229 6.29 18.19 -31.44
N ALA A 230 6.34 19.49 -31.15
CA ALA A 230 6.56 20.54 -32.14
C ALA A 230 7.94 20.45 -32.82
N ALA A 231 8.95 19.91 -32.13
CA ALA A 231 10.28 19.60 -32.71
C ALA A 231 10.32 18.27 -33.48
N GLY A 232 9.16 17.64 -33.73
CA GLY A 232 9.03 16.40 -34.52
C GLY A 232 9.35 15.12 -33.74
N VAL A 233 9.47 15.17 -32.41
CA VAL A 233 9.73 13.98 -31.57
C VAL A 233 8.39 13.36 -31.16
N LEU A 234 8.12 12.14 -31.62
CA LEU A 234 6.85 11.45 -31.40
C LEU A 234 7.00 10.15 -30.59
N THR A 235 8.23 9.64 -30.45
CA THR A 235 8.53 8.37 -29.79
C THR A 235 9.65 8.50 -28.76
N LEU A 236 9.68 7.58 -27.77
CA LEU A 236 10.81 7.49 -26.82
C LEU A 236 12.15 7.23 -27.52
N LYS A 237 12.14 6.47 -28.62
CA LYS A 237 13.37 6.18 -29.41
C LYS A 237 13.95 7.47 -29.99
N GLU A 238 13.14 8.29 -30.63
CA GLU A 238 13.55 9.60 -31.17
C GLU A 238 13.99 10.55 -30.06
N LEU A 239 13.25 10.56 -28.92
CA LEU A 239 13.63 11.38 -27.76
C LEU A 239 15.01 10.99 -27.22
N ARG A 240 15.33 9.70 -27.15
CA ARG A 240 16.65 9.21 -26.72
C ARG A 240 17.74 9.57 -27.74
N ALA A 241 17.44 9.48 -29.00
CA ALA A 241 18.42 9.85 -30.06
C ALA A 241 18.80 11.35 -30.02
N ARG A 242 17.86 12.21 -29.60
CA ARG A 242 18.04 13.67 -29.55
C ARG A 242 18.08 14.24 -28.13
N GLN A 243 18.32 13.40 -27.11
CA GLN A 243 18.25 13.83 -25.70
C GLN A 243 19.28 14.92 -25.36
N ASP A 244 20.46 14.90 -26.00
CA ASP A 244 21.52 15.85 -25.71
C ASP A 244 21.19 17.27 -26.21
N GLU A 245 20.47 17.37 -27.30
CA GLU A 245 19.96 18.61 -27.86
C GLU A 245 18.73 19.14 -27.10
N LEU A 246 17.81 18.23 -26.73
CA LEU A 246 16.46 18.60 -26.34
C LEU A 246 16.21 18.61 -24.84
N LEU A 247 17.02 17.88 -24.05
CA LEU A 247 16.74 17.66 -22.63
C LEU A 247 17.84 18.22 -21.73
N ASN A 248 17.43 18.80 -20.59
CA ASN A 248 18.36 19.15 -19.52
C ASN A 248 18.78 17.91 -18.70
N LYS A 249 19.77 18.07 -17.80
CA LYS A 249 20.31 16.98 -16.97
C LYS A 249 19.22 16.17 -16.25
N ASN A 250 18.27 16.84 -15.56
CA ASN A 250 17.22 16.15 -14.82
C ASN A 250 16.26 15.37 -15.72
N GLN A 251 15.94 15.91 -16.89
CA GLN A 251 15.08 15.26 -17.87
C GLN A 251 15.77 14.04 -18.50
N LYS A 252 17.09 14.12 -18.75
CA LYS A 252 17.90 12.98 -19.21
C LYS A 252 17.91 11.87 -18.15
N THR A 253 18.09 12.22 -16.87
CA THR A 253 18.00 11.27 -15.77
C THR A 253 16.60 10.63 -15.71
N GLY A 254 15.54 11.44 -15.83
CA GLY A 254 14.16 10.94 -15.89
C GLY A 254 13.92 9.98 -17.05
N LEU A 255 14.46 10.28 -18.24
CA LEU A 255 14.35 9.42 -19.43
C LEU A 255 15.17 8.13 -19.28
N LYS A 256 16.36 8.20 -18.68
CA LYS A 256 17.22 7.04 -18.41
C LYS A 256 16.53 5.97 -17.58
N TYR A 257 15.83 6.39 -16.50
CA TYR A 257 15.21 5.48 -15.55
C TYR A 257 13.69 5.32 -15.75
N PHE A 258 13.13 5.85 -16.84
CA PHE A 258 11.68 5.92 -17.05
C PHE A 258 11.00 4.55 -16.92
N GLU A 259 11.47 3.54 -17.65
CA GLU A 259 10.86 2.21 -17.63
C GLU A 259 11.06 1.48 -16.31
N ASP A 260 12.11 1.81 -15.57
CA ASP A 260 12.40 1.14 -14.29
C ASP A 260 11.51 1.67 -13.16
N ILE A 261 11.30 2.99 -13.10
CA ILE A 261 10.46 3.61 -12.08
C ILE A 261 8.95 3.39 -12.30
N GLU A 262 8.53 3.05 -13.53
CA GLU A 262 7.16 2.65 -13.84
C GLU A 262 6.83 1.21 -13.36
N LYS A 263 7.86 0.37 -13.11
CA LYS A 263 7.66 -0.99 -12.63
C LYS A 263 7.25 -1.01 -11.16
N ARG A 264 6.24 -1.82 -10.86
CA ARG A 264 5.80 -2.02 -9.47
C ARG A 264 6.91 -2.68 -8.64
N ILE A 265 7.06 -2.22 -7.41
CA ILE A 265 8.04 -2.71 -6.44
C ILE A 265 7.40 -3.80 -5.59
N PRO A 266 7.86 -5.06 -5.62
CA PRO A 266 7.36 -6.10 -4.73
C PRO A 266 7.60 -5.76 -3.26
N ARG A 267 6.67 -6.15 -2.37
CA ARG A 267 6.82 -5.90 -0.93
C ARG A 267 8.10 -6.50 -0.35
N ALA A 268 8.53 -7.65 -0.84
CA ALA A 268 9.77 -8.28 -0.40
C ALA A 268 10.98 -7.38 -0.65
N GLU A 269 11.07 -6.76 -1.83
CA GLU A 269 12.13 -5.81 -2.16
C GLU A 269 12.10 -4.56 -1.26
N ILE A 270 10.89 -4.06 -0.89
CA ILE A 270 10.78 -2.94 0.05
C ILE A 270 11.23 -3.34 1.47
N ASN A 271 11.03 -4.60 1.87
CA ASN A 271 11.56 -5.08 3.14
C ASN A 271 13.10 -5.05 3.15
N GLU A 272 13.76 -5.44 2.04
CA GLU A 272 15.22 -5.33 1.91
C GLU A 272 15.69 -3.87 1.99
N TYR A 273 14.98 -2.95 1.32
CA TYR A 273 15.24 -1.50 1.50
C TYR A 273 15.05 -1.08 2.96
N SER A 274 14.00 -1.53 3.64
CA SER A 274 13.72 -1.20 5.04
C SER A 274 14.87 -1.60 5.97
N ASP A 275 15.42 -2.81 5.77
CA ASP A 275 16.52 -3.32 6.58
C ASP A 275 17.80 -2.50 6.35
N ILE A 276 18.11 -2.17 5.10
CA ILE A 276 19.29 -1.34 4.75
C ILE A 276 19.13 0.09 5.25
N LEU A 277 17.95 0.68 5.08
CA LEU A 277 17.66 2.01 5.60
C LEU A 277 17.80 2.06 7.12
N ALA A 278 17.33 1.02 7.84
CA ALA A 278 17.47 0.92 9.29
C ALA A 278 18.93 0.77 9.73
N ASP A 279 19.72 -0.04 9.03
CA ASP A 279 21.14 -0.20 9.30
C ASP A 279 21.92 1.13 9.13
N VAL A 280 21.72 1.82 7.99
CA VAL A 280 22.36 3.11 7.73
C VAL A 280 21.91 4.16 8.74
N PHE A 281 20.62 4.24 9.03
CA PHE A 281 20.06 5.20 9.97
C PHE A 281 20.58 5.01 11.39
N SER A 282 20.73 3.77 11.84
CA SER A 282 21.25 3.43 13.19
C SER A 282 22.69 3.91 13.39
N LYS A 283 23.51 3.85 12.33
CA LYS A 283 24.92 4.26 12.34
C LYS A 283 25.12 5.77 12.46
N LEU A 284 24.11 6.56 12.10
CA LEU A 284 24.16 8.01 12.26
C LEU A 284 24.14 8.46 13.72
N LYS A 285 23.68 7.60 14.65
CA LYS A 285 23.60 7.86 16.10
C LYS A 285 22.96 9.21 16.46
N HIS A 286 22.02 9.67 15.65
CA HIS A 286 21.38 10.97 15.80
C HIS A 286 20.25 10.88 16.83
N LYS A 287 20.50 11.45 18.03
CA LYS A 287 19.57 11.34 19.17
C LYS A 287 18.19 11.91 18.85
N GLY A 288 17.14 11.20 19.27
CA GLY A 288 15.75 11.64 19.10
C GLY A 288 15.20 11.56 17.69
N SER A 289 15.95 11.05 16.72
CA SER A 289 15.50 10.86 15.35
C SER A 289 14.85 9.51 15.13
N LYS A 290 13.90 9.46 14.22
CA LYS A 290 13.28 8.23 13.70
C LYS A 290 12.88 8.42 12.24
N PHE A 291 12.70 7.31 11.53
CA PHE A 291 12.08 7.30 10.22
C PHE A 291 11.02 6.21 10.13
N GLU A 292 10.14 6.32 9.16
CA GLU A 292 9.10 5.33 8.88
C GLU A 292 8.83 5.26 7.37
N ILE A 293 8.71 4.03 6.82
CA ILE A 293 8.23 3.83 5.46
C ILE A 293 6.71 3.86 5.49
N VAL A 294 6.13 4.75 4.72
CA VAL A 294 4.69 5.03 4.67
C VAL A 294 4.06 4.56 3.34
N GLY A 295 3.12 5.29 2.81
CA GLY A 295 2.50 4.99 1.52
C GLY A 295 1.75 3.67 1.48
N SER A 296 1.73 3.05 0.31
CA SER A 296 1.06 1.75 0.11
C SER A 296 1.75 0.61 0.87
N TYR A 297 3.05 0.70 1.12
CA TYR A 297 3.78 -0.25 1.93
C TYR A 297 3.22 -0.35 3.37
N ARG A 298 3.03 0.78 4.06
CA ARG A 298 2.48 0.81 5.42
C ARG A 298 1.04 0.27 5.47
N ARG A 299 0.27 0.42 4.39
CA ARG A 299 -1.07 -0.16 4.26
C ARG A 299 -1.10 -1.67 4.01
N GLY A 300 0.04 -2.33 3.91
CA GLY A 300 0.12 -3.79 3.75
C GLY A 300 -0.10 -4.29 2.32
N THR A 301 0.05 -3.45 1.27
CA THR A 301 -0.10 -3.90 -0.12
C THR A 301 1.02 -4.84 -0.54
N THR A 302 0.73 -5.73 -1.49
CA THR A 302 1.71 -6.71 -2.01
C THR A 302 2.79 -6.08 -2.88
N ASN A 303 2.54 -4.88 -3.40
CA ASN A 303 3.49 -4.09 -4.19
C ASN A 303 3.17 -2.59 -4.09
N SER A 304 4.15 -1.74 -4.39
CA SER A 304 4.05 -0.27 -4.37
C SER A 304 4.52 0.35 -5.69
N GLY A 305 4.23 1.64 -5.93
CA GLY A 305 4.76 2.40 -7.07
C GLY A 305 6.12 3.03 -6.77
N ASP A 306 6.30 3.40 -5.52
CA ASP A 306 7.44 4.10 -4.95
C ASP A 306 7.63 3.68 -3.50
N ILE A 307 8.70 4.20 -2.88
CA ILE A 307 8.98 4.00 -1.45
C ILE A 307 8.98 5.38 -0.80
N ASP A 308 7.93 5.66 -0.03
CA ASP A 308 7.78 6.90 0.72
C ASP A 308 8.40 6.77 2.11
N ILE A 309 9.32 7.65 2.48
CA ILE A 309 10.03 7.63 3.74
C ILE A 309 9.86 8.97 4.46
N ILE A 310 9.35 8.95 5.70
CA ILE A 310 9.23 10.14 6.54
C ILE A 310 10.24 10.06 7.67
N LEU A 311 10.99 11.16 7.84
CA LEU A 311 11.92 11.35 8.93
C LEU A 311 11.39 12.42 9.89
N THR A 312 11.74 12.30 11.17
CA THR A 312 11.53 13.35 12.16
C THR A 312 12.63 13.31 13.23
N ASN A 313 12.75 14.39 13.97
CA ASN A 313 13.62 14.47 15.15
C ASN A 313 12.89 15.17 16.30
N ALA A 314 12.98 14.65 17.51
CA ALA A 314 12.25 15.16 18.68
C ALA A 314 12.62 16.62 19.04
N GLN A 315 13.81 17.08 18.65
CA GLN A 315 14.31 18.45 18.84
C GLN A 315 14.14 19.32 17.58
N ASP A 316 13.41 18.87 16.59
CA ASP A 316 13.27 19.47 15.25
C ASP A 316 14.62 19.71 14.54
N ASP A 317 15.64 18.90 14.85
CA ASP A 317 16.92 18.97 14.15
C ASP A 317 16.83 18.34 12.77
N LYS A 318 16.70 19.18 11.76
CA LYS A 318 16.59 18.81 10.35
C LYS A 318 17.88 18.28 9.75
N SER A 319 19.02 18.43 10.43
CA SER A 319 20.33 17.97 9.92
C SER A 319 20.36 16.45 9.66
N ILE A 320 19.52 15.68 10.38
CA ILE A 320 19.37 14.25 10.16
C ILE A 320 18.93 13.92 8.72
N PHE A 321 18.13 14.79 8.10
CA PHE A 321 17.63 14.60 6.74
C PHE A 321 18.79 14.56 5.73
N ASP A 322 19.65 15.58 5.76
CA ASP A 322 20.81 15.64 4.88
C ASP A 322 21.85 14.56 5.19
N LYS A 323 22.11 14.29 6.48
CA LYS A 323 23.04 13.23 6.92
C LYS A 323 22.59 11.86 6.42
N PHE A 324 21.29 11.57 6.48
CA PHE A 324 20.75 10.28 6.05
C PHE A 324 20.85 10.10 4.53
N ILE A 325 20.45 11.13 3.75
CA ILE A 325 20.58 11.09 2.28
C ILE A 325 22.04 10.90 1.89
N LYS A 326 22.97 11.64 2.51
CA LYS A 326 24.40 11.53 2.24
C LYS A 326 24.95 10.12 2.56
N ALA A 327 24.61 9.57 3.72
CA ALA A 327 25.04 8.22 4.11
C ALA A 327 24.52 7.14 3.16
N LEU A 328 23.30 7.29 2.63
CA LEU A 328 22.74 6.37 1.62
C LEU A 328 23.44 6.51 0.26
N GLN A 329 23.90 7.72 -0.11
CA GLN A 329 24.72 7.92 -1.30
C GLN A 329 26.11 7.29 -1.14
N GLU A 330 26.78 7.51 0.00
CA GLU A 330 28.09 6.93 0.32
C GLU A 330 28.05 5.39 0.32
N ARG A 331 26.90 4.81 0.70
CA ARG A 331 26.70 3.36 0.66
C ARG A 331 26.32 2.84 -0.74
N GLY A 332 26.13 3.72 -1.73
CA GLY A 332 25.74 3.34 -3.10
C GLY A 332 24.26 2.91 -3.24
N ILE A 333 23.42 3.15 -2.22
CA ILE A 333 21.98 2.87 -2.30
C ILE A 333 21.25 3.94 -3.10
N ILE A 334 21.60 5.22 -2.92
CA ILE A 334 21.12 6.30 -3.77
C ILE A 334 22.10 6.48 -4.92
N ILE A 335 21.64 6.21 -6.14
CA ILE A 335 22.43 6.29 -7.37
C ILE A 335 22.23 7.61 -8.12
N GLU A 336 21.08 8.28 -7.97
CA GLU A 336 20.77 9.57 -8.58
C GLU A 336 19.86 10.39 -7.67
N ILE A 337 20.08 11.71 -7.65
CA ILE A 337 19.17 12.65 -7.01
C ILE A 337 18.35 13.36 -8.09
N LEU A 338 17.04 13.18 -8.05
CA LEU A 338 16.10 13.84 -8.95
C LEU A 338 15.78 15.27 -8.48
N THR A 339 15.46 15.41 -7.19
CA THR A 339 15.34 16.71 -6.50
C THR A 339 15.90 16.62 -5.09
N LYS A 340 16.47 17.72 -4.61
CA LYS A 340 16.92 17.89 -3.22
C LYS A 340 16.51 19.25 -2.70
N GLY A 341 15.60 19.24 -1.73
CA GLY A 341 15.22 20.42 -0.94
C GLY A 341 15.62 20.24 0.53
N LYS A 342 15.32 21.24 1.35
CA LYS A 342 15.65 21.23 2.79
C LYS A 342 14.92 20.16 3.60
N THR A 343 13.72 19.75 3.15
CA THR A 343 12.84 18.82 3.86
C THR A 343 12.22 17.75 2.95
N LYS A 344 12.51 17.80 1.65
CA LYS A 344 12.01 16.83 0.68
C LYS A 344 13.11 16.50 -0.32
N SER A 345 13.28 15.23 -0.62
CA SER A 345 14.20 14.75 -1.65
C SER A 345 13.59 13.58 -2.38
N MET A 346 13.66 13.63 -3.70
CA MET A 346 13.25 12.52 -4.57
C MET A 346 14.51 11.96 -5.21
N VAL A 347 14.71 10.68 -5.10
CA VAL A 347 15.94 10.01 -5.54
C VAL A 347 15.64 8.72 -6.31
N ILE A 348 16.61 8.26 -7.08
CA ILE A 348 16.65 6.89 -7.57
C ILE A 348 17.57 6.08 -6.66
N GLY A 349 17.02 5.05 -6.04
CA GLY A 349 17.76 4.06 -5.28
C GLY A 349 17.86 2.75 -6.05
N GLN A 350 18.92 1.99 -5.76
CA GLN A 350 19.10 0.67 -6.34
C GLN A 350 19.76 -0.27 -5.33
N LEU A 351 19.14 -1.43 -5.13
CA LEU A 351 19.80 -2.54 -4.44
C LEU A 351 20.75 -3.26 -5.40
N PRO A 352 21.84 -3.86 -4.91
CA PRO A 352 22.80 -4.56 -5.77
C PRO A 352 22.13 -5.60 -6.67
N GLY A 353 22.32 -5.45 -8.00
CA GLY A 353 21.75 -6.34 -9.01
C GLY A 353 20.24 -6.22 -9.22
N GLN A 354 19.55 -5.29 -8.58
CA GLN A 354 18.10 -5.10 -8.73
C GLN A 354 17.75 -3.89 -9.60
N THR A 355 16.45 -3.75 -9.90
CA THR A 355 15.92 -2.65 -10.71
C THR A 355 16.02 -1.33 -9.93
N PRO A 356 16.42 -0.21 -10.56
CA PRO A 356 16.32 1.12 -9.96
C PRO A 356 14.90 1.47 -9.54
N ARG A 357 14.74 2.12 -8.37
CA ARG A 357 13.43 2.48 -7.77
C ARG A 357 13.40 3.94 -7.37
N ARG A 358 12.20 4.54 -7.39
CA ARG A 358 11.99 5.88 -6.84
C ARG A 358 11.78 5.79 -5.34
N LEU A 359 12.59 6.57 -4.60
CA LEU A 359 12.44 6.78 -3.17
C LEU A 359 12.18 8.25 -2.90
N ASP A 360 11.13 8.52 -2.14
CA ASP A 360 10.68 9.88 -1.79
C ASP A 360 10.90 10.09 -0.28
N PHE A 361 11.89 10.91 0.05
CA PHE A 361 12.21 11.26 1.44
C PHE A 361 11.59 12.58 1.84
N MET A 362 11.02 12.62 3.04
CA MET A 362 10.48 13.83 3.61
C MET A 362 10.80 13.93 5.09
N TYR A 363 11.14 15.15 5.53
CA TYR A 363 11.23 15.51 6.93
C TYR A 363 9.93 16.15 7.39
N ALA A 364 9.38 15.68 8.51
CA ALA A 364 8.27 16.31 9.21
C ALA A 364 8.73 16.75 10.61
N SER A 365 8.37 17.97 11.02
CA SER A 365 8.62 18.43 12.39
C SER A 365 7.90 17.56 13.42
N PRO A 366 8.34 17.50 14.69
CA PRO A 366 7.67 16.69 15.72
C PRO A 366 6.18 16.97 15.84
N THR A 367 5.78 18.22 15.73
CA THR A 367 4.39 18.68 15.86
C THR A 367 3.53 18.32 14.64
N GLU A 368 4.15 18.06 13.48
CA GLU A 368 3.47 17.70 12.22
C GLU A 368 3.54 16.21 11.94
N TYR A 369 4.39 15.47 12.63
CA TYR A 369 4.72 14.10 12.31
C TYR A 369 3.50 13.17 12.24
N SER A 370 2.58 13.27 13.20
CA SER A 370 1.36 12.43 13.21
C SER A 370 0.47 12.71 12.02
N PHE A 371 0.32 13.98 11.63
CA PHE A 371 -0.43 14.37 10.43
C PHE A 371 0.26 13.93 9.14
N ALA A 372 1.59 14.06 9.08
CA ALA A 372 2.37 13.61 7.94
C ALA A 372 2.27 12.09 7.75
N ILE A 373 2.45 11.31 8.81
CA ILE A 373 2.29 9.84 8.77
C ILE A 373 0.89 9.45 8.29
N LEU A 374 -0.15 10.06 8.85
CA LEU A 374 -1.54 9.79 8.49
C LEU A 374 -1.79 10.13 7.01
N TYR A 375 -1.39 11.32 6.57
CA TYR A 375 -1.60 11.80 5.20
C TYR A 375 -0.87 10.94 4.16
N PHE A 376 0.43 10.67 4.37
CA PHE A 376 1.24 9.89 3.43
C PHE A 376 0.98 8.39 3.49
N THR A 377 0.51 7.87 4.62
CA THR A 377 -0.01 6.50 4.67
C THR A 377 -1.25 6.38 3.81
N GLY A 378 -2.15 7.35 3.81
CA GLY A 378 -3.40 7.33 3.03
C GLY A 378 -4.35 6.22 3.52
N SER A 379 -5.22 5.78 2.72
CA SER A 379 -5.31 5.95 1.24
C SER A 379 -5.80 7.35 0.84
N LYS A 380 -5.74 7.67 -0.47
CA LYS A 380 -6.37 8.91 -0.99
C LYS A 380 -7.83 9.03 -0.52
N ALA A 381 -8.58 7.94 -0.54
CA ALA A 381 -9.97 7.90 -0.07
C ALA A 381 -10.08 8.23 1.43
N LEU A 382 -9.23 7.65 2.27
CA LEU A 382 -9.20 7.99 3.71
C LEU A 382 -8.92 9.47 3.91
N ASN A 383 -7.92 10.03 3.22
CA ASN A 383 -7.57 11.44 3.31
C ASN A 383 -8.74 12.36 2.90
N VAL A 384 -9.52 11.97 1.88
CA VAL A 384 -10.73 12.71 1.47
C VAL A 384 -11.78 12.69 2.58
N VAL A 385 -12.09 11.52 3.14
CA VAL A 385 -13.05 11.36 4.24
C VAL A 385 -12.63 12.15 5.47
N MET A 386 -11.37 12.05 5.87
CA MET A 386 -10.83 12.77 7.03
C MET A 386 -10.88 14.29 6.84
N ARG A 387 -10.52 14.80 5.65
CA ARG A 387 -10.63 16.23 5.34
C ARG A 387 -12.08 16.73 5.31
N GLN A 388 -12.99 15.90 4.76
CA GLN A 388 -14.41 16.23 4.77
C GLN A 388 -14.94 16.33 6.22
N ARG A 389 -14.57 15.33 7.06
CA ARG A 389 -14.95 15.34 8.46
C ARG A 389 -14.40 16.55 9.21
N ALA A 390 -13.14 16.92 8.97
CA ALA A 390 -12.55 18.12 9.53
C ALA A 390 -13.32 19.39 9.10
N LEU A 391 -13.72 19.50 7.82
CA LEU A 391 -14.52 20.62 7.33
C LEU A 391 -15.90 20.71 7.99
N GLU A 392 -16.56 19.57 8.23
CA GLU A 392 -17.84 19.51 8.97
C GLU A 392 -17.72 20.03 10.40
N LEU A 393 -16.56 19.88 11.01
CA LEU A 393 -16.22 20.40 12.34
C LEU A 393 -15.67 21.83 12.32
N GLY A 394 -15.62 22.48 11.16
CA GLY A 394 -15.10 23.84 11.01
C GLY A 394 -13.58 23.93 10.91
N TYR A 395 -12.90 22.87 10.51
CA TYR A 395 -11.46 22.83 10.37
C TYR A 395 -11.02 22.45 8.94
N SER A 396 -9.85 22.94 8.51
CA SER A 396 -9.14 22.49 7.33
C SER A 396 -7.97 21.61 7.76
N MET A 397 -7.84 20.40 7.20
CA MET A 397 -6.81 19.44 7.53
C MET A 397 -5.85 19.21 6.35
N ASN A 398 -4.55 19.15 6.65
CA ASN A 398 -3.51 18.71 5.71
C ASN A 398 -2.37 17.97 6.46
N GLU A 399 -1.28 17.67 5.75
CA GLU A 399 -0.08 17.02 6.31
C GLU A 399 0.66 17.81 7.40
N HIS A 400 0.34 19.09 7.55
CA HIS A 400 0.95 19.99 8.54
C HIS A 400 0.09 20.17 9.80
N GLY A 401 -1.20 19.76 9.78
CA GLY A 401 -2.08 19.88 10.93
C GLY A 401 -3.50 20.32 10.58
N LEU A 402 -4.20 20.78 11.62
CA LEU A 402 -5.54 21.32 11.57
C LEU A 402 -5.50 22.85 11.66
N TYR A 403 -6.39 23.50 10.94
CA TYR A 403 -6.52 24.97 10.86
C TYR A 403 -7.98 25.34 11.02
N LYS A 404 -8.30 26.39 11.78
CA LYS A 404 -9.66 26.93 11.86
C LYS A 404 -10.12 27.38 10.49
N MET A 405 -11.40 27.17 10.19
CA MET A 405 -12.03 27.76 9.02
C MET A 405 -12.70 29.11 9.40
N GLU A 406 -12.38 30.14 8.62
CA GLU A 406 -12.99 31.47 8.73
C GLU A 406 -13.86 31.69 7.47
N GLY A 407 -15.11 31.23 7.57
CA GLY A 407 -15.99 31.10 6.42
C GLY A 407 -15.40 30.08 5.41
N LYS A 408 -15.06 30.54 4.20
CA LYS A 408 -14.43 29.69 3.16
C LYS A 408 -12.89 29.76 3.13
N LYS A 409 -12.29 30.51 4.03
CA LYS A 409 -10.82 30.68 4.08
C LYS A 409 -10.23 29.84 5.21
N LYS A 410 -9.01 29.40 4.97
CA LYS A 410 -8.18 28.75 5.97
C LYS A 410 -7.58 29.81 6.88
N GLY A 411 -7.88 29.77 8.17
CA GLY A 411 -7.37 30.65 9.20
C GLY A 411 -6.13 30.09 9.92
N ALA A 412 -6.00 30.40 11.21
CA ALA A 412 -4.85 30.00 12.03
C ALA A 412 -4.76 28.48 12.25
N LYS A 413 -3.52 27.97 12.36
CA LYS A 413 -3.26 26.59 12.79
C LYS A 413 -3.73 26.42 14.23
N LEU A 414 -4.34 25.25 14.54
CA LEU A 414 -4.68 24.92 15.91
C LEU A 414 -3.40 24.72 16.72
N ASP A 415 -3.39 25.33 17.90
CA ASP A 415 -2.33 25.14 18.90
C ASP A 415 -2.69 23.95 19.82
N ILE A 416 -2.81 22.79 19.20
CA ILE A 416 -3.10 21.51 19.87
C ILE A 416 -2.05 20.51 19.41
N VAL A 417 -1.44 19.81 20.38
CA VAL A 417 -0.50 18.74 20.09
C VAL A 417 -1.23 17.42 19.85
N PHE A 418 -0.99 16.81 18.71
CA PHE A 418 -1.50 15.49 18.37
C PHE A 418 -0.32 14.50 18.36
N PRO A 419 -0.07 13.79 19.47
CA PRO A 419 1.12 12.95 19.61
C PRO A 419 1.10 11.70 18.73
N THR A 420 -0.09 11.26 18.31
CA THR A 420 -0.31 10.04 17.52
C THR A 420 -1.40 10.23 16.47
N GLU A 421 -1.44 9.35 15.47
CA GLU A 421 -2.57 9.31 14.51
C GLU A 421 -3.90 9.07 15.24
N GLN A 422 -3.90 8.23 16.30
CA GLN A 422 -5.08 7.94 17.10
C GLN A 422 -5.69 9.22 17.68
N SER A 423 -4.87 10.12 18.21
CA SER A 423 -5.36 11.39 18.77
C SER A 423 -6.02 12.30 17.71
N ILE A 424 -5.63 12.18 16.44
CA ILE A 424 -6.29 12.89 15.33
C ILE A 424 -7.66 12.27 15.06
N PHE A 425 -7.76 10.93 15.03
CA PHE A 425 -9.04 10.23 14.85
C PHE A 425 -10.03 10.51 15.99
N GLU A 426 -9.54 10.58 17.22
CA GLU A 426 -10.37 10.86 18.40
C GLU A 426 -10.89 12.32 18.41
N PHE A 427 -10.14 13.24 17.84
CA PHE A 427 -10.54 14.65 17.71
C PHE A 427 -11.61 14.85 16.62
N LEU A 428 -11.54 14.09 15.53
CA LEU A 428 -12.43 14.19 14.37
C LEU A 428 -13.64 13.25 14.47
#